data_ae9fa79ff179a7d15d290f3bed4cd1d4
#
_entry.id   ae9fa79ff179a7d15d290f3bed4cd1d4
#
_cell.length_a   1.000
_cell.length_b   1.000
_cell.length_c   1.000
_cell.angle_alpha   90.00
_cell.angle_beta   90.00
_cell.angle_gamma   90.00
#
_symmetry.space_group_name_H-M   'P 1'
#
loop_
_entity.id
_entity.type
_entity.pdbx_description
1 polymer ?
#
loop_
_entity_poly.entity_id
_entity_poly.type
_entity_poly.pdbx_seq_one_letter_code
_entity_poly.pdbx_strand_id
1 'polypeptide(L)'
;MELTKKTMPSAKGDITLVTITNAAGASVTLSSVGAGIVSLIVPDAAGKMADVVMGYANPADYLYDGPCAGKVPGRFANRIARGQFSLDGKAYQLAINNGPNALHGGPEGFQNQIWHTEIVADN
;
A
#
# COMPACT_ATOMS: atom_id res chain seq x y z
N MET A 1 -18.48 -14.53 5.85
CA MET A 1 -17.44 -13.51 5.64
C MET A 1 -18.05 -12.19 6.09
N GLU A 2 -17.31 -11.41 6.85
CA GLU A 2 -17.74 -10.07 7.29
C GLU A 2 -16.84 -9.03 6.62
N LEU A 3 -17.44 -7.93 6.16
CA LEU A 3 -16.73 -6.83 5.53
C LEU A 3 -17.10 -5.53 6.24
N THR A 4 -16.10 -4.77 6.68
CA THR A 4 -16.29 -3.44 7.26
C THR A 4 -15.50 -2.39 6.49
N LYS A 5 -16.06 -1.19 6.37
CA LYS A 5 -15.43 -0.04 5.72
C LYS A 5 -15.40 1.14 6.68
N LYS A 6 -14.24 1.74 6.85
CA LYS A 6 -14.02 2.95 7.65
C LYS A 6 -13.34 4.01 6.81
N THR A 7 -13.79 5.24 6.90
CA THR A 7 -13.17 6.40 6.25
C THR A 7 -12.74 7.41 7.28
N MET A 8 -11.57 8.01 7.10
CA MET A 8 -11.02 9.03 7.98
C MET A 8 -10.36 10.14 7.18
N PRO A 9 -10.47 11.41 7.59
CA PRO A 9 -9.82 12.52 6.88
C PRO A 9 -8.31 12.49 7.06
N SER A 10 -7.58 12.95 6.04
CA SER A 10 -6.16 13.21 6.11
C SER A 10 -5.78 14.49 5.34
N ALA A 11 -4.51 14.91 5.47
CA ALA A 11 -4.00 16.08 4.78
C ALA A 11 -3.98 15.96 3.23
N LYS A 12 -4.05 14.71 2.70
CA LYS A 12 -4.05 14.43 1.26
C LYS A 12 -5.41 13.95 0.72
N GLY A 13 -6.45 13.94 1.56
CA GLY A 13 -7.77 13.43 1.23
C GLY A 13 -8.20 12.30 2.17
N ASP A 14 -9.38 11.75 1.96
CA ASP A 14 -9.94 10.73 2.83
C ASP A 14 -9.26 9.38 2.63
N ILE A 15 -8.79 8.78 3.72
CA ILE A 15 -8.24 7.44 3.77
C ILE A 15 -9.38 6.45 4.02
N THR A 16 -9.51 5.45 3.18
CA THR A 16 -10.45 4.35 3.35
C THR A 16 -9.71 3.09 3.80
N LEU A 17 -10.21 2.47 4.86
CA LEU A 17 -9.81 1.14 5.33
C LEU A 17 -10.94 0.17 5.07
N VAL A 18 -10.61 -0.99 4.50
CA VAL A 18 -11.55 -2.10 4.30
C VAL A 18 -10.99 -3.32 5.02
N THR A 19 -11.74 -3.83 5.98
CA THR A 19 -11.39 -5.07 6.70
C THR A 19 -12.30 -6.20 6.26
N ILE A 20 -11.70 -7.32 5.89
CA ILE A 20 -12.38 -8.56 5.51
C ILE A 20 -12.03 -9.60 6.57
N THR A 21 -13.05 -10.18 7.20
CA THR A 21 -12.90 -11.21 8.25
C THR A 21 -13.57 -12.49 7.79
N ASN A 22 -12.88 -13.62 7.90
CA ASN A 22 -13.44 -14.93 7.61
C ASN A 22 -14.20 -15.51 8.82
N ALA A 23 -14.88 -16.64 8.63
CA ALA A 23 -15.66 -17.29 9.68
C ALA A 23 -14.82 -17.79 10.88
N ALA A 24 -13.51 -17.98 10.69
CA ALA A 24 -12.57 -18.39 11.74
C ALA A 24 -11.96 -17.20 12.50
N GLY A 25 -12.34 -15.96 12.15
CA GLY A 25 -11.84 -14.74 12.79
C GLY A 25 -10.52 -14.21 12.24
N ALA A 26 -9.91 -14.87 11.26
CA ALA A 26 -8.74 -14.31 10.57
C ALA A 26 -9.18 -13.14 9.67
N SER A 27 -8.40 -12.07 9.65
CA SER A 27 -8.79 -10.85 8.93
C SER A 27 -7.62 -10.18 8.24
N VAL A 28 -7.95 -9.47 7.16
CA VAL A 28 -7.03 -8.56 6.47
C VAL A 28 -7.63 -7.16 6.43
N THR A 29 -6.82 -6.15 6.70
CA THR A 29 -7.22 -4.75 6.51
C THR A 29 -6.40 -4.13 5.38
N LEU A 30 -7.11 -3.63 4.38
CA LEU A 30 -6.58 -2.94 3.23
C LEU A 30 -6.75 -1.43 3.42
N SER A 31 -5.77 -0.65 2.98
CA SER A 31 -5.81 0.82 2.99
C SER A 31 -5.84 1.37 1.57
N SER A 32 -6.60 2.45 1.37
CA SER A 32 -6.53 3.22 0.13
C SER A 32 -5.19 3.92 -0.07
N VAL A 33 -4.38 4.10 0.98
CA VAL A 33 -3.02 4.65 0.86
C VAL A 33 -2.12 3.59 0.24
N GLY A 34 -1.70 3.84 -1.00
CA GLY A 34 -0.81 2.94 -1.74
C GLY A 34 -1.40 1.55 -2.00
N ALA A 35 -2.72 1.37 -1.96
CA ALA A 35 -3.41 0.09 -2.07
C ALA A 35 -2.79 -0.97 -1.13
N GLY A 36 -2.48 -0.56 0.11
CA GLY A 36 -1.64 -1.32 1.03
C GLY A 36 -2.38 -2.31 1.90
N ILE A 37 -1.67 -3.37 2.34
CA ILE A 37 -2.08 -4.22 3.45
C ILE A 37 -1.53 -3.62 4.73
N VAL A 38 -2.40 -3.21 5.65
CA VAL A 38 -2.01 -2.52 6.89
C VAL A 38 -2.18 -3.38 8.14
N SER A 39 -2.90 -4.50 8.02
CA SER A 39 -3.05 -5.50 9.09
C SER A 39 -3.40 -6.85 8.48
N LEU A 40 -2.85 -7.93 9.02
CA LEU A 40 -3.21 -9.31 8.70
C LEU A 40 -3.21 -10.11 10.00
N ILE A 41 -4.40 -10.39 10.51
CA ILE A 41 -4.59 -11.14 11.74
C ILE A 41 -4.83 -12.60 11.41
N VAL A 42 -3.94 -13.47 11.86
CA VAL A 42 -4.00 -14.92 11.64
C VAL A 42 -3.66 -15.67 12.93
N PRO A 43 -4.13 -16.95 13.08
CA PRO A 43 -3.77 -17.76 14.23
C PRO A 43 -2.33 -18.27 14.11
N ASP A 44 -1.65 -18.35 15.25
CA ASP A 44 -0.43 -19.14 15.39
C ASP A 44 -0.72 -20.66 15.53
N ALA A 45 0.30 -21.48 15.72
CA ALA A 45 0.17 -22.92 15.89
C ALA A 45 -0.66 -23.32 17.12
N ALA A 46 -0.83 -22.45 18.12
CA ALA A 46 -1.66 -22.65 19.30
C ALA A 46 -3.09 -22.05 19.12
N GLY A 47 -3.39 -21.49 17.96
CA GLY A 47 -4.68 -20.86 17.67
C GLY A 47 -4.80 -19.42 18.19
N LYS A 48 -3.74 -18.82 18.71
CA LYS A 48 -3.75 -17.43 19.18
C LYS A 48 -3.65 -16.50 17.99
N MET A 49 -4.64 -15.61 17.87
CA MET A 49 -4.67 -14.58 16.84
C MET A 49 -3.63 -13.49 17.10
N ALA A 50 -2.87 -13.12 16.05
CA ALA A 50 -1.90 -12.02 16.10
C ALA A 50 -1.83 -11.33 14.75
N ASP A 51 -1.54 -10.03 14.76
CA ASP A 51 -1.20 -9.29 13.54
C ASP A 51 0.24 -9.63 13.15
N VAL A 52 0.41 -10.08 11.91
CA VAL A 52 1.72 -10.48 11.37
C VAL A 52 2.28 -9.48 10.37
N VAL A 53 1.60 -8.35 10.16
CA VAL A 53 2.07 -7.26 9.31
C VAL A 53 2.71 -6.18 10.15
N MET A 54 3.96 -5.84 9.84
CA MET A 54 4.62 -4.67 10.42
C MET A 54 4.08 -3.40 9.74
N GLY A 55 3.57 -2.46 10.55
CA GLY A 55 2.98 -1.24 10.03
C GLY A 55 2.85 -0.16 11.12
N TYR A 56 2.04 0.85 10.83
CA TYR A 56 1.80 2.00 11.68
C TYR A 56 0.43 1.90 12.36
N ALA A 57 0.38 2.29 13.64
CA ALA A 57 -0.88 2.34 14.39
C ALA A 57 -1.86 3.40 13.85
N ASN A 58 -1.32 4.52 13.34
CA ASN A 58 -2.12 5.56 12.71
C ASN A 58 -2.09 5.40 11.19
N PRO A 59 -3.23 5.16 10.51
CA PRO A 59 -3.30 5.01 9.07
C PRO A 59 -2.76 6.20 8.27
N ALA A 60 -2.77 7.42 8.83
CA ALA A 60 -2.23 8.60 8.17
C ALA A 60 -0.69 8.57 8.04
N ASP A 61 0.00 7.80 8.88
CA ASP A 61 1.47 7.72 8.85
C ASP A 61 1.97 7.01 7.59
N TYR A 62 1.12 6.15 6.97
CA TYR A 62 1.42 5.52 5.67
C TYR A 62 1.57 6.52 4.52
N LEU A 63 1.05 7.76 4.65
CA LEU A 63 1.22 8.81 3.63
C LEU A 63 2.66 9.31 3.52
N TYR A 64 3.46 9.11 4.56
CA TYR A 64 4.79 9.70 4.71
C TYR A 64 5.88 8.68 4.98
N ASP A 65 5.53 7.39 4.96
CA ASP A 65 6.49 6.34 5.26
C ASP A 65 7.53 6.17 4.14
N GLY A 66 8.81 6.15 4.51
CA GLY A 66 9.90 5.88 3.58
C GLY A 66 10.00 4.41 3.11
N PRO A 67 9.74 3.42 3.98
CA PRO A 67 9.85 1.99 3.64
C PRO A 67 8.80 1.46 2.67
N CYS A 68 7.71 2.17 2.41
CA CYS A 68 6.55 1.69 1.65
C CYS A 68 5.89 0.46 2.30
N ALA A 69 5.80 0.43 3.64
CA ALA A 69 5.31 -0.71 4.41
C ALA A 69 3.93 -1.19 3.93
N GLY A 70 3.85 -2.45 3.48
CA GLY A 70 2.63 -3.07 2.99
C GLY A 70 2.03 -2.50 1.70
N LYS A 71 2.58 -1.42 1.15
CA LYS A 71 2.04 -0.70 -0.02
C LYS A 71 2.49 -1.31 -1.35
N VAL A 72 1.76 -0.99 -2.42
CA VAL A 72 2.04 -1.45 -3.78
C VAL A 72 2.88 -0.40 -4.53
N PRO A 73 4.18 -0.65 -4.77
CA PRO A 73 5.00 0.26 -5.56
C PRO A 73 4.65 0.16 -7.06
N GLY A 74 4.71 1.26 -7.76
CA GLY A 74 4.41 1.32 -9.20
C GLY A 74 4.59 2.71 -9.81
N ARG A 75 4.61 2.78 -11.19
CA ARG A 75 4.38 1.67 -12.17
C ARG A 75 5.51 0.64 -12.23
N PHE A 76 6.73 0.96 -11.79
CA PHE A 76 7.84 0.02 -11.68
C PHE A 76 8.26 -0.09 -10.21
N ALA A 77 8.80 -1.26 -9.84
CA ALA A 77 9.33 -1.49 -8.50
C ALA A 77 10.86 -1.43 -8.52
N ASN A 78 11.43 -1.10 -7.34
CA ASN A 78 12.86 -0.96 -7.14
C ASN A 78 13.50 0.17 -7.98
N ARG A 79 14.80 0.11 -8.24
CA ARG A 79 15.59 1.22 -8.77
C ARG A 79 15.83 1.13 -10.27
N ILE A 80 15.75 2.31 -10.91
CA ILE A 80 16.26 2.52 -12.26
C ILE A 80 17.42 3.51 -12.14
N ALA A 81 18.61 3.06 -12.55
CA ALA A 81 19.84 3.83 -12.46
C ALA A 81 19.71 5.16 -13.20
N ARG A 82 20.01 6.26 -12.51
CA ARG A 82 19.89 7.64 -13.03
C ARG A 82 18.48 7.98 -13.54
N GLY A 83 17.48 7.13 -13.25
CA GLY A 83 16.13 7.26 -13.80
C GLY A 83 16.08 7.14 -15.32
N GLN A 84 17.02 6.48 -15.95
CA GLN A 84 17.16 6.44 -17.42
C GLN A 84 17.03 5.01 -17.94
N PHE A 85 16.27 4.87 -19.02
CA PHE A 85 16.17 3.64 -19.80
C PHE A 85 15.78 3.95 -21.25
N SER A 86 15.97 2.98 -22.14
CA SER A 86 15.49 3.06 -23.52
C SER A 86 14.55 1.90 -23.81
N LEU A 87 13.48 2.17 -24.55
CA LEU A 87 12.52 1.19 -25.01
C LEU A 87 12.17 1.51 -26.47
N ASP A 88 12.26 0.52 -27.35
CA ASP A 88 12.00 0.64 -28.80
C ASP A 88 12.76 1.83 -29.45
N GLY A 89 14.02 2.01 -29.06
CA GLY A 89 14.89 3.06 -29.56
C GLY A 89 14.60 4.46 -29.00
N LYS A 90 13.58 4.62 -28.14
CA LYS A 90 13.24 5.88 -27.49
C LYS A 90 13.82 5.92 -26.07
N ALA A 91 14.52 7.01 -25.75
CA ALA A 91 15.04 7.25 -24.41
C ALA A 91 13.96 7.86 -23.49
N TYR A 92 13.95 7.42 -22.24
CA TYR A 92 13.06 7.90 -21.18
C TYR A 92 13.87 8.39 -19.99
N GLN A 93 13.44 9.52 -19.42
CA GLN A 93 13.95 10.08 -18.18
C GLN A 93 12.83 10.08 -17.14
N LEU A 94 13.07 9.44 -16.00
CA LEU A 94 12.16 9.38 -14.85
C LEU A 94 12.58 10.40 -13.80
N ALA A 95 11.63 10.77 -12.93
CA ALA A 95 11.90 11.59 -11.77
C ALA A 95 12.85 10.87 -10.80
N ILE A 96 13.84 11.61 -10.28
CA ILE A 96 14.83 11.13 -9.32
C ILE A 96 14.29 11.34 -7.91
N ASN A 97 14.28 10.28 -7.08
CA ASN A 97 13.77 10.31 -5.71
C ASN A 97 14.55 9.46 -4.72
N ASN A 98 15.69 8.88 -5.16
CA ASN A 98 16.54 8.07 -4.30
C ASN A 98 18.02 8.22 -4.68
N GLY A 99 18.70 9.23 -4.09
CA GLY A 99 20.03 9.63 -4.51
C GLY A 99 20.05 9.96 -6.00
N PRO A 100 20.92 9.33 -6.82
CA PRO A 100 20.93 9.58 -8.26
C PRO A 100 19.89 8.76 -9.04
N ASN A 101 19.05 7.96 -8.38
CA ASN A 101 18.19 6.97 -9.03
C ASN A 101 16.70 7.30 -8.93
N ALA A 102 15.90 6.75 -9.83
CA ALA A 102 14.46 6.62 -9.64
C ALA A 102 14.17 5.35 -8.83
N LEU A 103 13.23 5.43 -7.88
CA LEU A 103 12.82 4.34 -7.01
C LEU A 103 11.30 4.25 -6.97
N HIS A 104 10.75 3.04 -7.14
CA HIS A 104 9.34 2.70 -6.91
C HIS A 104 8.34 3.63 -7.62
N GLY A 105 8.58 3.99 -8.88
CA GLY A 105 7.68 4.86 -9.64
C GLY A 105 7.89 6.35 -9.41
N GLY A 106 8.93 6.73 -8.62
CA GLY A 106 9.24 8.13 -8.33
C GLY A 106 8.41 8.72 -7.19
N PRO A 107 8.47 10.05 -6.97
CA PRO A 107 7.79 10.71 -5.86
C PRO A 107 6.26 10.58 -5.94
N GLU A 108 5.70 10.48 -7.14
CA GLU A 108 4.27 10.28 -7.42
C GLU A 108 3.92 8.81 -7.69
N GLY A 109 4.76 7.89 -7.23
CA GLY A 109 4.52 6.45 -7.38
C GLY A 109 3.22 5.97 -6.71
N PHE A 110 2.74 4.81 -7.10
CA PHE A 110 1.46 4.23 -6.65
C PHE A 110 1.36 4.11 -5.14
N GLN A 111 2.46 3.84 -4.45
CA GLN A 111 2.55 3.74 -2.99
C GLN A 111 2.27 5.08 -2.28
N ASN A 112 2.35 6.21 -2.97
CA ASN A 112 2.15 7.56 -2.43
C ASN A 112 0.77 8.15 -2.78
N GLN A 113 -0.08 7.37 -3.49
CA GLN A 113 -1.41 7.77 -3.90
C GLN A 113 -2.48 7.28 -2.93
N ILE A 114 -3.57 8.05 -2.80
CA ILE A 114 -4.82 7.57 -2.20
C ILE A 114 -5.67 7.00 -3.34
N TRP A 115 -5.87 5.67 -3.31
CA TRP A 115 -6.61 4.94 -4.32
C TRP A 115 -8.11 5.01 -4.07
N HIS A 116 -8.88 5.10 -5.14
CA HIS A 116 -10.32 4.88 -5.07
C HIS A 116 -10.59 3.42 -4.65
N THR A 117 -11.53 3.26 -3.71
CA THR A 117 -11.88 1.93 -3.16
C THR A 117 -13.35 1.66 -3.39
N GLU A 118 -13.65 0.59 -4.12
CA GLU A 118 -14.99 0.12 -4.39
C GLU A 118 -15.14 -1.34 -3.91
N ILE A 119 -16.27 -1.66 -3.30
CA ILE A 119 -16.67 -3.02 -2.96
C ILE A 119 -17.60 -3.48 -4.07
N VAL A 120 -17.13 -4.44 -4.88
CA VAL A 120 -17.86 -4.93 -6.07
C VAL A 120 -18.81 -6.07 -5.69
N ALA A 121 -18.43 -6.89 -4.72
CA ALA A 121 -19.27 -7.95 -4.17
C ALA A 121 -18.89 -8.23 -2.72
N ASP A 122 -19.86 -8.66 -1.92
CA ASP A 122 -19.73 -9.00 -0.50
C ASP A 122 -20.14 -10.46 -0.21
N ASN A 123 -19.86 -11.37 -1.14
CA ASN A 123 -20.26 -12.80 -1.09
C ASN A 123 -19.56 -13.59 0.00
#